data_aa7e7d07b240a18e742c06a6fb9effa0
#
_entry.id   aa7e7d07b240a18e742c06a6fb9effa0
#
_cell.length_a   1.000
_cell.length_b   1.000
_cell.length_c   1.000
_cell.angle_alpha   90.00
_cell.angle_beta   90.00
_cell.angle_gamma   90.00
#
_symmetry.space_group_name_H-M   'P 1'
#
loop_
_entity.id
_entity.type
_entity.pdbx_description
1 polymer ?
#
loop_
_entity_poly.entity_id
_entity_poly.type
_entity_poly.pdbx_seq_one_letter_code
_entity_poly.pdbx_strand_id
1 'polypeptide(L)'
;MSQVNHGIDRLHVTFDDDSLVADAGLVLVATLVARLGLEGLIDQVVRLAGRVGGARPGRKVLTIVHAMIAGADCIDDTDRLRSGSTASLLGHRVMAPSTLGTFLRSFTFGHVRQLEAVVGRAIERAWKLGAGPAGTLTIDVDSTICEVHGYAKQGAAYGYAKQGAAYGYTRVLGYHPLLATRADTGEVLHARLRKGSANTARGIVRFIDELLARVARADDGEAIIVRADSGFYRHDVLDRL
;
A
#
# COMPACT_ATOMS: atom_id res chain seq x y z
N MET A 1 2.27 54.43 -0.47
CA MET A 1 2.31 52.96 -0.62
C MET A 1 2.81 52.64 -2.01
N SER A 2 4.03 52.18 -2.12
CA SER A 2 4.63 51.80 -3.40
C SER A 2 4.04 50.45 -3.83
N GLN A 3 3.26 50.42 -4.91
CA GLN A 3 2.86 49.16 -5.56
C GLN A 3 4.11 48.51 -6.14
N VAL A 4 4.51 47.38 -5.55
CA VAL A 4 5.56 46.55 -6.12
C VAL A 4 4.94 45.76 -7.30
N ASN A 5 5.17 46.23 -8.48
CA ASN A 5 4.70 45.59 -9.71
C ASN A 5 5.69 44.48 -10.08
N HIS A 6 5.39 43.23 -9.70
CA HIS A 6 6.14 42.06 -10.08
C HIS A 6 5.72 41.64 -11.48
N GLY A 7 6.36 42.19 -12.51
CA GLY A 7 6.22 41.68 -13.87
C GLY A 7 6.90 40.33 -14.02
N ILE A 8 6.19 39.33 -14.56
CA ILE A 8 6.71 37.98 -14.86
C ILE A 8 7.97 38.06 -15.71
N ASP A 9 8.06 39.06 -16.57
CA ASP A 9 9.18 39.32 -17.49
C ASP A 9 10.51 39.68 -16.77
N ARG A 10 10.47 39.93 -15.47
CA ARG A 10 11.66 40.22 -14.62
C ARG A 10 12.15 39.03 -13.81
N LEU A 11 11.41 37.90 -13.87
CA LEU A 11 11.82 36.67 -13.21
C LEU A 11 12.79 35.94 -14.13
N HIS A 12 14.02 35.77 -13.66
CA HIS A 12 14.98 34.87 -14.27
C HIS A 12 14.94 33.52 -13.52
N VAL A 13 14.48 32.48 -14.20
CA VAL A 13 14.39 31.13 -13.63
C VAL A 13 15.58 30.32 -14.15
N THR A 14 16.38 29.79 -13.24
CA THR A 14 17.47 28.86 -13.53
C THR A 14 17.15 27.49 -12.94
N PHE A 15 17.66 26.41 -13.55
CA PHE A 15 17.50 25.03 -13.11
C PHE A 15 18.86 24.39 -12.88
N ASP A 16 19.74 25.09 -12.20
CA ASP A 16 21.16 24.81 -12.00
C ASP A 16 21.51 24.41 -10.56
N ASP A 17 20.54 24.26 -9.67
CA ASP A 17 20.76 23.81 -8.30
C ASP A 17 20.48 22.30 -8.16
N ASP A 18 21.54 21.50 -8.17
CA ASP A 18 21.49 20.05 -8.00
C ASP A 18 21.07 19.60 -6.59
N SER A 19 21.01 20.51 -5.62
CA SER A 19 20.58 20.21 -4.25
C SER A 19 19.08 20.28 -4.03
N LEU A 20 18.30 20.71 -5.02
CA LEU A 20 16.86 20.81 -4.92
C LEU A 20 16.19 19.47 -4.65
N VAL A 21 15.26 19.47 -3.70
CA VAL A 21 14.46 18.33 -3.31
C VAL A 21 13.00 18.59 -3.66
N ALA A 22 12.46 17.88 -4.63
CA ALA A 22 11.09 18.08 -5.09
C ALA A 22 10.02 17.68 -4.05
N ASP A 23 10.26 16.55 -3.36
CA ASP A 23 9.29 15.95 -2.43
C ASP A 23 9.89 15.87 -1.01
N ALA A 24 10.27 17.01 -0.45
CA ALA A 24 10.97 17.08 0.86
C ALA A 24 10.15 16.48 2.02
N GLY A 25 8.81 16.49 1.94
CA GLY A 25 7.93 15.83 2.91
C GLY A 25 8.17 14.32 3.07
N LEU A 26 8.76 13.66 2.09
CA LEU A 26 9.14 12.25 2.17
C LEU A 26 10.17 11.96 3.25
N VAL A 27 10.90 12.95 3.77
CA VAL A 27 11.84 12.77 4.88
C VAL A 27 11.16 12.18 6.12
N LEU A 28 9.90 12.58 6.39
CA LEU A 28 9.13 12.04 7.51
C LEU A 28 8.83 10.56 7.33
N VAL A 29 8.42 10.17 6.13
CA VAL A 29 8.14 8.78 5.77
C VAL A 29 9.42 7.95 5.79
N ALA A 30 10.52 8.45 5.21
CA ALA A 30 11.82 7.78 5.22
C ALA A 30 12.33 7.56 6.65
N THR A 31 12.12 8.54 7.54
CA THR A 31 12.47 8.42 8.97
C THR A 31 11.64 7.31 9.63
N LEU A 32 10.34 7.23 9.37
CA LEU A 32 9.49 6.17 9.88
C LEU A 32 9.93 4.79 9.34
N VAL A 33 10.17 4.69 8.04
CA VAL A 33 10.71 3.48 7.39
C VAL A 33 11.99 2.99 8.06
N ALA A 34 12.91 3.92 8.35
CA ALA A 34 14.17 3.60 9.03
C ALA A 34 13.95 3.15 10.48
N ARG A 35 13.10 3.85 11.25
CA ARG A 35 12.76 3.49 12.63
C ARG A 35 12.09 2.12 12.73
N LEU A 36 11.22 1.80 11.79
CA LEU A 36 10.57 0.50 11.72
C LEU A 36 11.47 -0.59 11.11
N GLY A 37 12.62 -0.24 10.55
CA GLY A 37 13.53 -1.17 9.89
C GLY A 37 12.86 -1.92 8.72
N LEU A 38 12.03 -1.23 7.91
CA LEU A 38 11.17 -1.87 6.94
C LEU A 38 11.94 -2.49 5.76
N GLU A 39 13.05 -1.89 5.30
CA GLU A 39 13.86 -2.49 4.22
C GLU A 39 14.31 -3.91 4.61
N GLY A 40 14.96 -4.02 5.78
CA GLY A 40 15.44 -5.31 6.29
C GLY A 40 14.31 -6.29 6.57
N LEU A 41 13.17 -5.83 7.09
CA LEU A 41 12.00 -6.66 7.32
C LEU A 41 11.48 -7.27 6.01
N ILE A 42 11.35 -6.45 4.96
CA ILE A 42 10.88 -6.91 3.65
C ILE A 42 11.87 -7.91 3.06
N ASP A 43 13.17 -7.61 3.11
CA ASP A 43 14.22 -8.49 2.60
C ASP A 43 14.27 -9.86 3.32
N GLN A 44 13.90 -9.88 4.60
CA GLN A 44 13.83 -11.13 5.39
C GLN A 44 12.58 -11.96 5.08
N VAL A 45 11.46 -11.33 4.82
CA VAL A 45 10.15 -12.00 4.71
C VAL A 45 9.81 -12.33 3.27
N VAL A 46 10.09 -11.43 2.33
CA VAL A 46 9.72 -11.61 0.91
C VAL A 46 10.81 -12.42 0.20
N ARG A 47 10.49 -13.65 -0.13
CA ARG A 47 11.42 -14.62 -0.73
C ARG A 47 11.08 -14.86 -2.20
N LEU A 48 11.71 -14.09 -3.08
CA LEU A 48 11.60 -14.22 -4.53
C LEU A 48 12.81 -14.96 -5.15
N ALA A 49 13.42 -15.88 -4.41
CA ALA A 49 14.63 -16.58 -4.81
C ALA A 49 14.47 -17.26 -6.18
N GLY A 50 15.51 -17.16 -7.03
CA GLY A 50 15.53 -17.74 -8.38
C GLY A 50 14.65 -17.01 -9.42
N ARG A 51 13.94 -15.95 -9.06
CA ARG A 51 13.13 -15.18 -9.99
C ARG A 51 13.87 -13.95 -10.50
N VAL A 52 13.68 -13.66 -11.79
CA VAL A 52 14.22 -12.43 -12.40
C VAL A 52 13.63 -11.23 -11.68
N GLY A 53 14.49 -10.31 -11.27
CA GLY A 53 14.06 -9.15 -10.49
C GLY A 53 13.79 -9.39 -9.00
N GLY A 54 14.00 -10.62 -8.47
CA GLY A 54 13.69 -10.98 -7.09
C GLY A 54 14.68 -10.49 -6.03
N ALA A 55 15.89 -10.08 -6.41
CA ALA A 55 16.92 -9.65 -5.46
C ALA A 55 16.54 -8.34 -4.74
N ARG A 56 16.84 -8.26 -3.44
CA ARG A 56 16.63 -7.06 -2.60
C ARG A 56 15.22 -6.47 -2.75
N PRO A 57 14.18 -7.22 -2.37
CA PRO A 57 12.79 -6.77 -2.50
C PRO A 57 12.49 -5.51 -1.69
N GLY A 58 13.17 -5.29 -0.56
CA GLY A 58 12.97 -4.14 0.31
C GLY A 58 13.05 -2.81 -0.43
N ARG A 59 14.14 -2.57 -1.17
CA ARG A 59 14.32 -1.32 -1.93
C ARG A 59 13.26 -1.11 -2.98
N LYS A 60 12.78 -2.17 -3.62
CA LYS A 60 11.78 -2.10 -4.68
C LYS A 60 10.40 -1.78 -4.11
N VAL A 61 10.02 -2.45 -3.03
CA VAL A 61 8.78 -2.15 -2.30
C VAL A 61 8.81 -0.72 -1.78
N LEU A 62 9.91 -0.29 -1.13
CA LEU A 62 10.02 1.06 -0.61
C LEU A 62 10.04 2.13 -1.71
N THR A 63 10.65 1.87 -2.87
CA THR A 63 10.55 2.79 -4.01
C THR A 63 9.09 2.98 -4.42
N ILE A 64 8.31 1.89 -4.53
CA ILE A 64 6.89 1.96 -4.88
C ILE A 64 6.10 2.72 -3.79
N VAL A 65 6.33 2.41 -2.52
CA VAL A 65 5.64 3.06 -1.39
C VAL A 65 5.92 4.57 -1.37
N HIS A 66 7.18 4.98 -1.46
CA HIS A 66 7.54 6.40 -1.49
C HIS A 66 6.94 7.11 -2.71
N ALA A 67 6.95 6.47 -3.88
CA ALA A 67 6.35 7.03 -5.09
C ALA A 67 4.82 7.20 -4.93
N MET A 68 4.12 6.20 -4.40
CA MET A 68 2.67 6.30 -4.14
C MET A 68 2.34 7.43 -3.15
N ILE A 69 3.15 7.62 -2.11
CA ILE A 69 2.99 8.72 -1.16
C ILE A 69 3.26 10.08 -1.83
N ALA A 70 4.17 10.13 -2.81
CA ALA A 70 4.44 11.31 -3.63
C ALA A 70 3.39 11.53 -4.75
N GLY A 71 2.32 10.72 -4.81
CA GLY A 71 1.23 10.85 -5.75
C GLY A 71 1.41 10.11 -7.08
N ALA A 72 2.33 9.13 -7.15
CA ALA A 72 2.47 8.28 -8.33
C ALA A 72 1.26 7.34 -8.49
N ASP A 73 0.71 7.25 -9.67
CA ASP A 73 -0.38 6.34 -10.03
C ASP A 73 0.06 5.23 -11.01
N CYS A 74 1.25 5.36 -11.59
CA CYS A 74 1.85 4.36 -12.45
C CYS A 74 3.34 4.11 -12.13
N ILE A 75 3.90 3.05 -12.71
CA ILE A 75 5.31 2.68 -12.45
C ILE A 75 6.28 3.74 -12.99
N ASP A 76 5.94 4.38 -14.10
CA ASP A 76 6.82 5.37 -14.73
C ASP A 76 6.98 6.63 -13.87
N ASP A 77 5.97 6.99 -13.08
CA ASP A 77 6.01 8.12 -12.15
C ASP A 77 7.06 7.94 -11.04
N THR A 78 7.49 6.70 -10.79
CA THR A 78 8.56 6.45 -9.80
C THR A 78 9.88 7.11 -10.16
N ASP A 79 10.07 7.50 -11.44
CA ASP A 79 11.25 8.23 -11.90
C ASP A 79 11.37 9.62 -11.26
N ARG A 80 10.26 10.23 -10.82
CA ARG A 80 10.29 11.50 -10.06
C ARG A 80 11.18 11.43 -8.84
N LEU A 81 11.19 10.30 -8.14
CA LEU A 81 12.03 10.10 -6.96
C LEU A 81 13.54 10.08 -7.29
N ARG A 82 13.91 9.93 -8.57
CA ARG A 82 15.30 9.92 -9.04
C ARG A 82 15.77 11.29 -9.50
N SER A 83 14.85 12.25 -9.62
CA SER A 83 15.16 13.60 -10.06
C SER A 83 15.72 14.43 -8.91
N GLY A 84 16.70 15.27 -9.18
CA GLY A 84 17.39 16.10 -8.18
C GLY A 84 17.96 15.28 -7.03
N SER A 85 17.92 15.84 -5.84
CA SER A 85 18.43 15.22 -4.61
C SER A 85 17.39 14.45 -3.79
N THR A 86 16.16 14.23 -4.29
CA THR A 86 15.09 13.52 -3.56
C THR A 86 15.55 12.12 -3.12
N ALA A 87 16.24 11.39 -4.00
CA ALA A 87 16.73 10.04 -3.70
C ALA A 87 17.65 9.97 -2.48
N SER A 88 18.40 11.03 -2.19
CA SER A 88 19.32 11.07 -1.05
C SER A 88 18.62 11.07 0.31
N LEU A 89 17.36 11.54 0.35
CA LEU A 89 16.55 11.58 1.57
C LEU A 89 15.94 10.23 1.94
N LEU A 90 15.84 9.29 0.99
CA LEU A 90 15.04 8.08 1.17
C LEU A 90 15.76 6.97 1.93
N GLY A 91 17.07 7.10 2.16
CA GLY A 91 17.88 6.11 2.87
C GLY A 91 18.09 4.79 2.11
N HIS A 92 17.59 4.68 0.89
CA HIS A 92 17.77 3.52 0.01
C HIS A 92 17.91 3.94 -1.45
N ARG A 93 18.50 3.07 -2.26
CA ARG A 93 18.57 3.30 -3.71
C ARG A 93 17.19 3.22 -4.35
N VAL A 94 16.78 4.28 -5.04
CA VAL A 94 15.56 4.31 -5.86
C VAL A 94 15.75 3.46 -7.11
N MET A 95 14.80 2.59 -7.38
CA MET A 95 14.85 1.64 -8.49
C MET A 95 14.18 2.21 -9.73
N ALA A 96 14.73 1.88 -10.90
CA ALA A 96 14.16 2.31 -12.18
C ALA A 96 12.81 1.63 -12.47
N PRO A 97 11.88 2.30 -13.20
CA PRO A 97 10.57 1.76 -13.57
C PRO A 97 10.63 0.36 -14.19
N SER A 98 11.54 0.12 -15.11
CA SER A 98 11.73 -1.19 -15.76
C SER A 98 12.08 -2.30 -14.76
N THR A 99 12.91 -1.99 -13.76
CA THR A 99 13.25 -2.91 -12.67
C THR A 99 12.04 -3.23 -11.80
N LEU A 100 11.22 -2.22 -11.48
CA LEU A 100 10.00 -2.38 -10.71
C LEU A 100 8.97 -3.22 -11.48
N GLY A 101 8.79 -2.98 -12.76
CA GLY A 101 7.91 -3.78 -13.61
C GLY A 101 8.32 -5.26 -13.65
N THR A 102 9.62 -5.56 -13.74
CA THR A 102 10.14 -6.94 -13.68
C THR A 102 9.91 -7.54 -12.30
N PHE A 103 10.14 -6.79 -11.24
CA PHE A 103 9.90 -7.20 -9.86
C PHE A 103 8.43 -7.55 -9.61
N LEU A 104 7.49 -6.70 -10.00
CA LEU A 104 6.05 -6.94 -9.79
C LEU A 104 5.56 -8.19 -10.55
N ARG A 105 6.06 -8.43 -11.76
CA ARG A 105 5.73 -9.64 -12.53
C ARG A 105 6.26 -10.94 -11.92
N SER A 106 7.22 -10.86 -11.00
CA SER A 106 7.77 -12.04 -10.34
C SER A 106 6.89 -12.59 -9.20
N PHE A 107 5.89 -11.83 -8.76
CA PHE A 107 5.02 -12.21 -7.65
C PHE A 107 4.04 -13.33 -8.04
N THR A 108 3.78 -14.20 -7.07
CA THR A 108 2.69 -15.16 -7.07
C THR A 108 1.84 -14.94 -5.82
N PHE A 109 0.72 -15.66 -5.69
CA PHE A 109 -0.13 -15.59 -4.51
C PHE A 109 0.65 -15.79 -3.20
N GLY A 110 1.57 -16.75 -3.16
CA GLY A 110 2.41 -16.99 -1.96
C GLY A 110 3.28 -15.79 -1.58
N HIS A 111 3.79 -15.04 -2.56
CA HIS A 111 4.57 -13.83 -2.29
C HIS A 111 3.72 -12.66 -1.81
N VAL A 112 2.46 -12.56 -2.28
CA VAL A 112 1.49 -11.59 -1.74
C VAL A 112 1.22 -11.86 -0.25
N ARG A 113 1.09 -13.15 0.13
CA ARG A 113 0.96 -13.54 1.56
C ARG A 113 2.18 -13.16 2.40
N GLN A 114 3.37 -13.17 1.81
CA GLN A 114 4.58 -12.69 2.49
C GLN A 114 4.53 -11.17 2.70
N LEU A 115 4.05 -10.38 1.73
CA LEU A 115 3.82 -8.94 1.92
C LEU A 115 2.78 -8.67 3.01
N GLU A 116 1.71 -9.44 3.09
CA GLU A 116 0.73 -9.33 4.18
C GLU A 116 1.39 -9.59 5.55
N ALA A 117 2.32 -10.53 5.63
CA ALA A 117 3.08 -10.76 6.86
C ALA A 117 4.03 -9.59 7.19
N VAL A 118 4.59 -8.92 6.18
CA VAL A 118 5.37 -7.68 6.38
C VAL A 118 4.50 -6.60 7.00
N VAL A 119 3.29 -6.38 6.46
CA VAL A 119 2.35 -5.38 7.01
C VAL A 119 2.03 -5.68 8.47
N GLY A 120 1.69 -6.92 8.82
CA GLY A 120 1.42 -7.30 10.21
C GLY A 120 2.59 -6.99 11.14
N ARG A 121 3.82 -7.35 10.75
CA ARG A 121 5.02 -7.05 11.56
C ARG A 121 5.36 -5.56 11.61
N ALA A 122 5.02 -4.79 10.57
CA ALA A 122 5.19 -3.35 10.58
C ALA A 122 4.24 -2.70 11.59
N ILE A 123 2.99 -3.14 11.66
CA ILE A 123 2.00 -2.73 12.66
C ILE A 123 2.49 -3.06 14.07
N GLU A 124 2.91 -4.30 14.32
CA GLU A 124 3.48 -4.72 15.63
C GLU A 124 4.63 -3.80 16.07
N ARG A 125 5.53 -3.44 15.14
CA ARG A 125 6.64 -2.53 15.43
C ARG A 125 6.17 -1.09 15.71
N ALA A 126 5.21 -0.60 14.93
CA ALA A 126 4.66 0.75 15.10
C ALA A 126 3.94 0.87 16.45
N TRP A 127 3.15 -0.11 16.83
CA TRP A 127 2.42 -0.11 18.11
C TRP A 127 3.37 -0.20 19.31
N LYS A 128 4.45 -0.99 19.20
CA LYS A 128 5.51 -1.01 20.22
C LYS A 128 6.25 0.33 20.38
N LEU A 129 6.23 1.19 19.36
CA LEU A 129 6.77 2.55 19.43
C LEU A 129 5.76 3.59 19.93
N GLY A 130 4.59 3.15 20.38
CA GLY A 130 3.57 4.02 20.97
C GLY A 130 2.45 4.43 20.00
N ALA A 131 2.37 3.83 18.80
CA ALA A 131 1.28 4.06 17.88
C ALA A 131 0.07 3.13 18.10
N GLY A 132 0.12 2.25 19.13
CA GLY A 132 -0.97 1.34 19.48
C GLY A 132 -2.23 2.05 19.96
N PRO A 133 -3.35 1.33 20.11
CA PRO A 133 -4.58 1.89 20.66
C PRO A 133 -4.37 2.28 22.14
N ALA A 134 -5.03 3.35 22.56
CA ALA A 134 -5.00 3.82 23.96
C ALA A 134 -6.26 3.37 24.71
N GLY A 135 -6.77 2.17 24.45
CA GLY A 135 -7.99 1.65 25.03
C GLY A 135 -8.68 0.71 24.06
N THR A 136 -10.00 0.59 24.13
CA THR A 136 -10.77 -0.30 23.25
C THR A 136 -10.47 -0.06 21.76
N LEU A 137 -9.98 -1.08 21.09
CA LEU A 137 -9.70 -1.03 19.66
C LEU A 137 -10.98 -1.20 18.84
N THR A 138 -11.41 -0.15 18.16
CA THR A 138 -12.51 -0.25 17.20
C THR A 138 -11.98 -0.45 15.79
N ILE A 139 -12.48 -1.49 15.12
CA ILE A 139 -12.07 -1.88 13.76
C ILE A 139 -13.27 -1.79 12.82
N ASP A 140 -13.13 -1.02 11.75
CA ASP A 140 -14.11 -0.95 10.68
C ASP A 140 -13.75 -1.96 9.59
N VAL A 141 -14.68 -2.84 9.23
CA VAL A 141 -14.53 -3.79 8.14
C VAL A 141 -15.48 -3.42 7.02
N ASP A 142 -14.92 -3.18 5.86
CA ASP A 142 -15.69 -2.80 4.68
C ASP A 142 -15.09 -3.42 3.39
N SER A 143 -15.85 -3.31 2.33
CA SER A 143 -15.41 -3.68 0.99
C SER A 143 -15.56 -2.51 0.03
N THR A 144 -14.59 -2.32 -0.83
CA THR A 144 -14.61 -1.24 -1.81
C THR A 144 -14.40 -1.80 -3.22
N ILE A 145 -14.69 -0.99 -4.24
CA ILE A 145 -14.44 -1.37 -5.62
C ILE A 145 -13.24 -0.61 -6.14
N CYS A 146 -12.21 -1.35 -6.55
CA CYS A 146 -11.04 -0.79 -7.23
C CYS A 146 -11.22 -0.96 -8.73
N GLU A 147 -11.63 0.10 -9.41
CA GLU A 147 -11.79 0.11 -10.86
C GLU A 147 -10.44 -0.13 -11.56
N VAL A 148 -10.51 -0.85 -12.67
CA VAL A 148 -9.36 -1.16 -13.50
C VAL A 148 -9.55 -0.54 -14.88
N HIS A 149 -8.67 0.40 -15.22
CA HIS A 149 -8.65 1.04 -16.53
C HIS A 149 -7.76 0.27 -17.53
N GLY A 150 -8.01 0.44 -18.82
CA GLY A 150 -7.20 -0.14 -19.90
C GLY A 150 -7.92 -1.17 -20.76
N TYR A 151 -9.14 -0.90 -21.14
CA TYR A 151 -9.97 -1.73 -22.02
C TYR A 151 -9.28 -2.11 -23.34
N ALA A 152 -8.45 -1.22 -23.88
CA ALA A 152 -7.70 -1.48 -25.13
C ALA A 152 -6.75 -2.69 -25.01
N LYS A 153 -6.35 -3.08 -23.82
CA LYS A 153 -5.51 -4.26 -23.56
C LYS A 153 -6.32 -5.56 -23.46
N GLN A 154 -7.62 -5.48 -23.26
CA GLN A 154 -8.49 -6.65 -23.19
C GLN A 154 -8.91 -7.17 -24.57
N GLY A 155 -8.93 -6.30 -25.58
CA GLY A 155 -9.29 -6.66 -26.96
C GLY A 155 -8.10 -7.00 -27.86
N ALA A 156 -6.87 -6.84 -27.44
CA ALA A 156 -5.72 -7.31 -28.18
C ALA A 156 -5.71 -8.84 -28.17
N ALA A 157 -5.49 -9.47 -29.32
CA ALA A 157 -5.53 -10.92 -29.50
C ALA A 157 -4.61 -11.72 -28.55
N TYR A 158 -3.74 -11.03 -27.82
CA TYR A 158 -2.85 -11.53 -26.78
C TYR A 158 -2.95 -10.72 -25.48
N GLY A 159 -3.99 -9.89 -25.31
CA GLY A 159 -4.23 -9.12 -24.10
C GLY A 159 -4.72 -10.01 -22.98
N TYR A 160 -3.88 -10.34 -22.03
CA TYR A 160 -4.32 -10.99 -20.80
C TYR A 160 -5.20 -10.00 -20.01
N ALA A 161 -6.47 -10.35 -19.83
CA ALA A 161 -7.31 -9.67 -18.85
C ALA A 161 -6.56 -9.65 -17.51
N LYS A 162 -6.58 -8.52 -16.79
CA LYS A 162 -5.97 -8.45 -15.46
C LYS A 162 -6.60 -9.53 -14.59
N GLN A 163 -5.80 -10.48 -14.15
CA GLN A 163 -6.29 -11.67 -13.46
C GLN A 163 -7.13 -11.30 -12.24
N GLY A 164 -8.37 -11.76 -12.20
CA GLY A 164 -9.31 -11.48 -11.11
C GLY A 164 -10.15 -10.21 -11.30
N ALA A 165 -9.81 -9.31 -12.23
CA ALA A 165 -10.71 -8.21 -12.58
C ALA A 165 -11.99 -8.75 -13.24
N ALA A 166 -13.14 -8.29 -12.77
CA ALA A 166 -14.44 -8.72 -13.27
C ALA A 166 -15.49 -7.63 -13.03
N TYR A 167 -16.57 -7.68 -13.79
CA TYR A 167 -17.74 -6.86 -13.51
C TYR A 167 -18.46 -7.38 -12.26
N GLY A 168 -18.65 -6.51 -11.29
CA GLY A 168 -19.42 -6.75 -10.08
C GLY A 168 -20.87 -6.21 -10.21
N TYR A 169 -21.56 -6.06 -9.09
CA TYR A 169 -22.92 -5.52 -9.02
C TYR A 169 -23.03 -4.06 -9.49
N THR A 170 -21.95 -3.29 -9.37
CA THR A 170 -21.86 -1.91 -9.87
C THR A 170 -21.66 -1.80 -11.38
N ARG A 171 -21.49 -2.93 -12.07
CA ARG A 171 -21.17 -2.98 -13.50
C ARG A 171 -19.87 -2.27 -13.90
N VAL A 172 -19.00 -2.03 -12.94
CA VAL A 172 -17.64 -1.53 -13.14
C VAL A 172 -16.67 -2.69 -13.22
N LEU A 173 -15.75 -2.66 -14.18
CA LEU A 173 -14.68 -3.66 -14.26
C LEU A 173 -13.62 -3.35 -13.21
N GLY A 174 -13.42 -4.25 -12.27
CA GLY A 174 -12.48 -3.99 -11.20
C GLY A 174 -12.21 -5.18 -10.30
N TYR A 175 -11.65 -4.88 -9.14
CA TYR A 175 -11.50 -5.78 -7.99
C TYR A 175 -12.45 -5.36 -6.87
N HIS A 176 -12.71 -6.27 -5.94
CA HIS A 176 -13.59 -6.01 -4.79
C HIS A 176 -12.87 -6.40 -3.49
N PRO A 177 -11.83 -5.63 -3.06
CA PRO A 177 -11.08 -5.92 -1.85
C PRO A 177 -11.92 -5.78 -0.58
N LEU A 178 -11.52 -6.54 0.45
CA LEU A 178 -11.87 -6.31 1.84
C LEU A 178 -10.78 -5.47 2.51
N LEU A 179 -11.19 -4.54 3.34
CA LEU A 179 -10.33 -3.71 4.17
C LEU A 179 -10.80 -3.80 5.63
N ALA A 180 -9.84 -3.81 6.55
CA ALA A 180 -10.08 -3.59 7.96
C ALA A 180 -9.21 -2.42 8.40
N THR A 181 -9.82 -1.39 8.95
CA THR A 181 -9.15 -0.17 9.37
C THR A 181 -9.42 0.13 10.83
N ARG A 182 -8.44 0.68 11.49
CA ARG A 182 -8.60 1.21 12.83
C ARG A 182 -9.42 2.50 12.77
N ALA A 183 -10.49 2.59 13.56
CA ALA A 183 -11.50 3.64 13.42
C ALA A 183 -11.00 5.05 13.76
N ASP A 184 -10.08 5.17 14.72
CA ASP A 184 -9.57 6.46 15.20
C ASP A 184 -8.46 7.05 14.33
N THR A 185 -7.66 6.20 13.66
CA THR A 185 -6.49 6.63 12.89
C THR A 185 -6.63 6.39 11.39
N GLY A 186 -7.54 5.52 10.96
CA GLY A 186 -7.62 5.05 9.58
C GLY A 186 -6.50 4.07 9.20
N GLU A 187 -5.69 3.61 10.16
CA GLU A 187 -4.63 2.63 9.91
C GLU A 187 -5.20 1.33 9.32
N VAL A 188 -4.66 0.88 8.20
CA VAL A 188 -5.08 -0.38 7.58
C VAL A 188 -4.47 -1.56 8.31
N LEU A 189 -5.29 -2.28 9.08
CA LEU A 189 -4.86 -3.45 9.85
C LEU A 189 -4.80 -4.71 9.00
N HIS A 190 -5.75 -4.89 8.09
CA HIS A 190 -5.77 -6.02 7.16
C HIS A 190 -6.42 -5.64 5.84
N ALA A 191 -5.91 -6.23 4.75
CA ALA A 191 -6.46 -6.03 3.42
C ALA A 191 -6.43 -7.35 2.65
N ARG A 192 -7.45 -7.59 1.84
CA ARG A 192 -7.49 -8.76 0.95
C ARG A 192 -8.07 -8.42 -0.39
N LEU A 193 -7.25 -8.52 -1.42
CA LEU A 193 -7.71 -8.40 -2.79
C LEU A 193 -8.60 -9.60 -3.16
N ARG A 194 -9.79 -9.32 -3.69
CA ARG A 194 -10.74 -10.33 -4.16
C ARG A 194 -11.11 -10.07 -5.62
N LYS A 195 -11.63 -11.11 -6.28
CA LYS A 195 -12.19 -10.98 -7.62
C LYS A 195 -13.31 -9.94 -7.64
N GLY A 196 -13.40 -9.15 -8.71
CA GLY A 196 -14.42 -8.09 -8.83
C GLY A 196 -15.87 -8.58 -8.74
N SER A 197 -16.14 -9.82 -9.14
CA SER A 197 -17.47 -10.45 -9.00
C SER A 197 -17.70 -11.14 -7.65
N ALA A 198 -16.81 -10.95 -6.65
CA ALA A 198 -17.02 -11.50 -5.32
C ALA A 198 -18.17 -10.76 -4.64
N ASN A 199 -19.08 -11.50 -3.99
CA ASN A 199 -20.06 -10.87 -3.11
C ASN A 199 -19.40 -10.38 -1.82
N THR A 200 -20.06 -9.46 -1.09
CA THR A 200 -19.53 -8.82 0.11
C THR A 200 -19.04 -9.83 1.14
N ALA A 201 -19.82 -10.85 1.45
CA ALA A 201 -19.49 -11.81 2.50
C ALA A 201 -18.50 -12.92 2.09
N ARG A 202 -18.07 -12.99 0.81
CA ARG A 202 -17.17 -14.06 0.37
C ARG A 202 -15.81 -13.96 1.04
N GLY A 203 -15.45 -14.99 1.83
CA GLY A 203 -14.15 -15.10 2.50
C GLY A 203 -14.01 -14.26 3.77
N ILE A 204 -15.11 -13.69 4.28
CA ILE A 204 -15.09 -12.81 5.45
C ILE A 204 -14.65 -13.55 6.73
N VAL A 205 -15.11 -14.76 6.98
CA VAL A 205 -14.75 -15.52 8.19
C VAL A 205 -13.23 -15.68 8.29
N ARG A 206 -12.59 -16.15 7.23
CA ARG A 206 -11.13 -16.27 7.21
C ARG A 206 -10.43 -14.91 7.32
N PHE A 207 -11.02 -13.86 6.75
CA PHE A 207 -10.49 -12.50 6.86
C PHE A 207 -10.50 -12.01 8.32
N ILE A 208 -11.60 -12.24 9.03
CA ILE A 208 -11.73 -11.93 10.48
C ILE A 208 -10.75 -12.76 11.30
N ASP A 209 -10.65 -14.08 11.07
CA ASP A 209 -9.68 -14.93 11.78
C ASP A 209 -8.24 -14.39 11.64
N GLU A 210 -7.85 -14.01 10.43
CA GLU A 210 -6.50 -13.46 10.16
C GLU A 210 -6.31 -12.06 10.75
N LEU A 211 -7.34 -11.23 10.74
CA LEU A 211 -7.35 -9.91 11.36
C LEU A 211 -7.15 -10.03 12.88
N LEU A 212 -8.00 -10.80 13.56
CA LEU A 212 -7.94 -10.98 15.01
C LEU A 212 -6.60 -11.58 15.44
N ALA A 213 -6.11 -12.61 14.71
CA ALA A 213 -4.79 -13.18 14.98
C ALA A 213 -3.64 -12.18 14.77
N ARG A 214 -3.80 -11.19 13.89
CA ARG A 214 -2.82 -10.11 13.69
C ARG A 214 -2.84 -9.12 14.83
N VAL A 215 -4.02 -8.67 15.22
CA VAL A 215 -4.20 -7.72 16.32
C VAL A 215 -3.70 -8.32 17.62
N ALA A 216 -4.06 -9.56 17.95
CA ALA A 216 -3.61 -10.26 19.16
C ALA A 216 -2.07 -10.42 19.27
N ARG A 217 -1.33 -10.33 18.16
CA ARG A 217 0.15 -10.31 18.21
C ARG A 217 0.72 -8.92 18.45
N ALA A 218 -0.04 -7.88 18.13
CA ALA A 218 0.42 -6.49 18.22
C ALA A 218 0.04 -5.85 19.56
N ASP A 219 -1.06 -6.32 20.16
CA ASP A 219 -1.63 -5.78 21.39
C ASP A 219 -2.19 -6.91 22.27
N ASP A 220 -1.87 -6.86 23.57
CA ASP A 220 -2.06 -7.98 24.52
C ASP A 220 -3.40 -7.94 25.27
N GLY A 221 -4.33 -7.03 25.00
CA GLY A 221 -5.42 -7.26 25.85
C GLY A 221 -6.53 -6.25 26.08
N GLU A 222 -6.77 -5.35 25.21
CA GLU A 222 -7.96 -4.54 25.33
C GLU A 222 -9.13 -5.14 24.52
N ALA A 223 -10.36 -4.73 24.88
CA ALA A 223 -11.55 -5.16 24.16
C ALA A 223 -11.50 -4.68 22.72
N ILE A 224 -11.85 -5.58 21.78
CA ILE A 224 -11.95 -5.28 20.36
C ILE A 224 -13.42 -5.14 19.99
N ILE A 225 -13.77 -4.04 19.34
CA ILE A 225 -15.07 -3.81 18.72
C ILE A 225 -14.90 -3.90 17.21
N VAL A 226 -15.61 -4.81 16.54
CA VAL A 226 -15.64 -4.89 15.09
C VAL A 226 -16.96 -4.30 14.59
N ARG A 227 -16.88 -3.30 13.71
CA ARG A 227 -18.03 -2.71 13.02
C ARG A 227 -18.00 -3.11 11.56
N ALA A 228 -19.14 -3.50 11.03
CA ALA A 228 -19.30 -3.83 9.62
C ALA A 228 -20.72 -3.49 9.16
N ASP A 229 -20.91 -3.33 7.85
CA ASP A 229 -22.24 -3.12 7.30
C ASP A 229 -23.09 -4.40 7.32
N SER A 230 -24.38 -4.27 7.02
CA SER A 230 -25.34 -5.40 7.01
C SER A 230 -24.99 -6.47 5.97
N GLY A 231 -24.21 -6.15 4.95
CA GLY A 231 -23.74 -7.12 3.93
C GLY A 231 -22.82 -8.20 4.50
N PHE A 232 -22.26 -7.96 5.70
CA PHE A 232 -21.41 -8.91 6.41
C PHE A 232 -22.16 -9.68 7.52
N TYR A 233 -23.46 -9.40 7.74
CA TYR A 233 -24.23 -10.06 8.77
C TYR A 233 -24.44 -11.54 8.45
N ARG A 234 -23.75 -12.40 9.18
CA ARG A 234 -23.81 -13.86 9.06
C ARG A 234 -23.54 -14.49 10.44
N HIS A 235 -24.23 -15.58 10.74
CA HIS A 235 -24.03 -16.30 12.01
C HIS A 235 -22.59 -16.77 12.18
N ASP A 236 -21.98 -17.34 11.13
CA ASP A 236 -20.59 -17.82 11.18
C ASP A 236 -19.54 -16.71 11.34
N VAL A 237 -19.88 -15.46 11.05
CA VAL A 237 -19.04 -14.30 11.38
C VAL A 237 -19.22 -13.89 12.84
N LEU A 238 -20.46 -13.84 13.33
CA LEU A 238 -20.74 -13.51 14.73
C LEU A 238 -20.14 -14.52 15.71
N ASP A 239 -20.13 -15.80 15.34
CA ASP A 239 -19.52 -16.87 16.14
C ASP A 239 -17.99 -16.76 16.27
N ARG A 240 -17.34 -15.85 15.50
CA ARG A 240 -15.89 -15.61 15.52
C ARG A 240 -15.49 -14.36 16.32
N LEU A 241 -16.43 -13.49 16.58
CA LEU A 241 -16.22 -12.24 17.31
C LEU A 241 -16.51 -12.42 18.80
#